data_b53928b6977827f1640f81a86b7c2790
#
_entry.id   b53928b6977827f1640f81a86b7c2790
#
_cell.length_a   1.000
_cell.length_b   1.000
_cell.length_c   1.000
_cell.angle_alpha   90.00
_cell.angle_beta   90.00
_cell.angle_gamma   90.00
#
_symmetry.space_group_name_H-M   'P 1'
#
loop_
_entity.id
_entity.type
_entity.pdbx_description
1 polymer ?
#
loop_
_entity_poly.entity_id
_entity_poly.type
_entity_poly.pdbx_seq_one_letter_code
_entity_poly.pdbx_strand_id
1 'polypeptide(L)'
;VFDSQQGPCYRCLYPEPPPPGLVPSCAEGGVIGILPGIVGLIQANEVIKLVLGIGESLVGRLLLFDALTMKFKEMKLRKDPACPICGDNPTITELIDYEQFCGIMPAQDSSEDTEKEIAVEQVKEMLDNKHAFKLIDVREPSEYQICKIDAATLIPLGDIEDKDPAKLNGLNPDDEIVLHCKAGVRSMKALKALEEMGFRNLKSMRGGINEWSEKVDSSVPLY
;
A
#
# COMPACT_ATOMS: atom_id res chain seq x y z
N VAL A 1 -16.44 -6.48 -18.04
CA VAL A 1 -17.33 -5.32 -18.08
C VAL A 1 -18.46 -5.55 -17.08
N PHE A 2 -18.71 -4.59 -16.20
CA PHE A 2 -19.82 -4.61 -15.27
C PHE A 2 -20.92 -3.66 -15.77
N ASP A 3 -22.12 -4.19 -15.96
CA ASP A 3 -23.31 -3.47 -16.38
C ASP A 3 -24.50 -3.98 -15.58
N SER A 4 -24.96 -3.20 -14.62
CA SER A 4 -26.04 -3.60 -13.70
C SER A 4 -27.43 -3.74 -14.38
N GLN A 5 -27.58 -3.24 -15.61
CA GLN A 5 -28.84 -3.37 -16.38
C GLN A 5 -28.85 -4.69 -17.16
N GLN A 6 -27.73 -5.10 -17.73
CA GLN A 6 -27.65 -6.29 -18.61
C GLN A 6 -26.96 -7.49 -17.93
N GLY A 7 -26.31 -7.28 -16.77
CA GLY A 7 -25.55 -8.32 -16.10
C GLY A 7 -25.18 -7.97 -14.66
N PRO A 8 -24.13 -8.59 -14.11
CA PRO A 8 -23.68 -8.34 -12.76
C PRO A 8 -22.98 -6.98 -12.65
N CYS A 9 -23.12 -6.32 -11.50
CA CYS A 9 -22.25 -5.21 -11.12
C CYS A 9 -20.99 -5.73 -10.38
N TYR A 10 -20.06 -4.84 -10.04
CA TYR A 10 -18.84 -5.20 -9.31
C TYR A 10 -19.13 -5.89 -7.97
N ARG A 11 -20.17 -5.42 -7.25
CA ARG A 11 -20.59 -6.00 -5.96
C ARG A 11 -21.25 -7.38 -6.05
N CYS A 12 -21.69 -7.81 -7.22
CA CYS A 12 -22.09 -9.19 -7.42
C CYS A 12 -20.92 -10.17 -7.34
N LEU A 13 -19.70 -9.69 -7.66
CA LEU A 13 -18.48 -10.49 -7.58
C LEU A 13 -17.77 -10.31 -6.24
N TYR A 14 -17.75 -9.11 -5.72
CA TYR A 14 -17.10 -8.72 -4.45
C TYR A 14 -18.11 -8.00 -3.56
N PRO A 15 -18.98 -8.73 -2.83
CA PRO A 15 -20.02 -8.14 -1.97
C PRO A 15 -19.42 -7.26 -0.87
N GLU A 16 -18.31 -7.70 -0.31
CA GLU A 16 -17.56 -7.00 0.74
C GLU A 16 -16.10 -6.80 0.33
N PRO A 17 -15.44 -5.74 0.79
CA PRO A 17 -14.01 -5.60 0.58
C PRO A 17 -13.25 -6.63 1.41
N PRO A 18 -12.04 -7.02 0.99
CA PRO A 18 -11.19 -7.83 1.84
C PRO A 18 -10.87 -7.05 3.14
N PRO A 19 -10.76 -7.75 4.28
CA PRO A 19 -10.30 -7.11 5.51
C PRO A 19 -8.98 -6.36 5.31
N PRO A 20 -8.78 -5.23 5.99
CA PRO A 20 -7.52 -4.50 5.94
C PRO A 20 -6.33 -5.42 6.22
N GLY A 21 -5.28 -5.33 5.41
CA GLY A 21 -4.06 -6.13 5.55
C GLY A 21 -4.10 -7.54 4.93
N LEU A 22 -5.26 -8.03 4.48
CA LEU A 22 -5.35 -9.34 3.82
C LEU A 22 -4.76 -9.32 2.39
N VAL A 23 -4.88 -8.18 1.70
CA VAL A 23 -4.33 -8.00 0.36
C VAL A 23 -3.28 -6.90 0.43
N PRO A 24 -2.00 -7.22 0.15
CA PRO A 24 -0.96 -6.19 0.15
C PRO A 24 -1.26 -5.14 -0.92
N SER A 25 -0.95 -3.89 -0.62
CA SER A 25 -1.01 -2.83 -1.63
C SER A 25 -0.01 -3.07 -2.75
N CYS A 26 -0.19 -2.43 -3.91
CA CYS A 26 0.77 -2.52 -5.00
C CYS A 26 2.17 -2.02 -4.60
N ALA A 27 2.25 -1.13 -3.61
CA ALA A 27 3.51 -0.64 -3.08
C ALA A 27 4.23 -1.66 -2.18
N GLU A 28 3.48 -2.55 -1.53
CA GLU A 28 4.01 -3.61 -0.67
C GLU A 28 4.33 -4.88 -1.46
N GLY A 29 3.37 -5.34 -2.28
CA GLY A 29 3.50 -6.59 -3.05
C GLY A 29 4.23 -6.43 -4.39
N GLY A 30 4.36 -5.21 -4.89
CA GLY A 30 4.83 -4.93 -6.23
C GLY A 30 3.84 -5.35 -7.32
N VAL A 31 4.02 -4.83 -8.52
CA VAL A 31 3.25 -5.21 -9.72
C VAL A 31 4.20 -5.30 -10.91
N ILE A 32 4.15 -6.42 -11.62
CA ILE A 32 4.85 -6.55 -12.89
C ILE A 32 4.19 -5.62 -13.92
N GLY A 33 4.87 -4.52 -14.28
CA GLY A 33 4.31 -3.42 -15.08
C GLY A 33 3.68 -3.81 -16.42
N ILE A 34 4.09 -4.94 -17.01
CA ILE A 34 3.49 -5.45 -18.24
C ILE A 34 2.03 -5.90 -18.05
N LEU A 35 1.64 -6.37 -16.87
CA LEU A 35 0.28 -6.86 -16.60
C LEU A 35 -0.78 -5.75 -16.73
N PRO A 36 -0.62 -4.58 -16.10
CA PRO A 36 -1.52 -3.45 -16.32
C PRO A 36 -1.61 -3.03 -17.79
N GLY A 37 -0.51 -3.12 -18.53
CA GLY A 37 -0.50 -2.84 -19.96
C GLY A 37 -1.41 -3.79 -20.77
N ILE A 38 -1.26 -5.09 -20.59
CA ILE A 38 -2.10 -6.11 -21.27
C ILE A 38 -3.56 -5.94 -20.87
N VAL A 39 -3.85 -5.84 -19.59
CA VAL A 39 -5.22 -5.70 -19.08
C VAL A 39 -5.83 -4.37 -19.56
N GLY A 40 -5.07 -3.29 -19.56
CA GLY A 40 -5.51 -1.97 -20.06
C GLY A 40 -5.89 -1.99 -21.55
N LEU A 41 -5.11 -2.68 -22.40
CA LEU A 41 -5.46 -2.85 -23.82
C LEU A 41 -6.76 -3.65 -24.00
N ILE A 42 -6.97 -4.71 -23.21
CA ILE A 42 -8.21 -5.48 -23.25
C ILE A 42 -9.39 -4.58 -22.82
N GLN A 43 -9.23 -3.79 -21.76
CA GLN A 43 -10.25 -2.84 -21.30
C GLN A 43 -10.57 -1.79 -22.37
N ALA A 44 -9.56 -1.22 -23.03
CA ALA A 44 -9.75 -0.27 -24.12
C ALA A 44 -10.51 -0.88 -25.29
N ASN A 45 -10.20 -2.13 -25.65
CA ASN A 45 -10.95 -2.86 -26.67
C ASN A 45 -12.43 -3.05 -26.30
N GLU A 46 -12.73 -3.37 -25.03
CA GLU A 46 -14.12 -3.47 -24.54
C GLU A 46 -14.85 -2.12 -24.65
N VAL A 47 -14.18 -1.02 -24.31
CA VAL A 47 -14.76 0.34 -24.49
C VAL A 47 -15.10 0.62 -25.93
N ILE A 48 -14.20 0.32 -26.87
CA ILE A 48 -14.43 0.50 -28.31
C ILE A 48 -15.64 -0.33 -28.77
N LYS A 49 -15.75 -1.59 -28.38
CA LYS A 49 -16.91 -2.45 -28.71
C LYS A 49 -18.21 -1.86 -28.20
N LEU A 50 -18.23 -1.36 -26.96
CA LEU A 50 -19.41 -0.75 -26.36
C LEU A 50 -19.82 0.56 -27.06
N VAL A 51 -18.86 1.41 -27.38
CA VAL A 51 -19.12 2.71 -28.06
C VAL A 51 -19.63 2.49 -29.48
N LEU A 52 -19.07 1.54 -30.22
CA LEU A 52 -19.44 1.25 -31.61
C LEU A 52 -20.63 0.28 -31.73
N GLY A 53 -21.07 -0.35 -30.67
CA GLY A 53 -22.12 -1.37 -30.68
C GLY A 53 -21.76 -2.61 -31.51
N ILE A 54 -20.50 -3.01 -31.55
CA ILE A 54 -20.02 -4.13 -32.37
C ILE A 54 -19.41 -5.25 -31.53
N GLY A 55 -19.45 -6.46 -32.07
CA GLY A 55 -18.89 -7.65 -31.42
C GLY A 55 -19.64 -8.08 -30.16
N GLU A 56 -19.03 -8.96 -29.39
CA GLU A 56 -19.57 -9.44 -28.12
C GLU A 56 -18.79 -8.82 -26.95
N SER A 57 -19.48 -8.08 -26.07
CA SER A 57 -18.86 -7.50 -24.90
C SER A 57 -18.62 -8.55 -23.81
N LEU A 58 -17.71 -8.27 -22.88
CA LEU A 58 -17.49 -9.08 -21.68
C LEU A 58 -18.50 -8.81 -20.55
N VAL A 59 -19.71 -8.31 -20.85
CA VAL A 59 -20.78 -8.18 -19.85
C VAL A 59 -21.22 -9.58 -19.37
N GLY A 60 -21.24 -9.79 -18.07
CA GLY A 60 -21.54 -11.10 -17.47
C GLY A 60 -20.48 -12.18 -17.67
N ARG A 61 -19.26 -11.78 -18.09
CA ARG A 61 -18.11 -12.68 -18.28
C ARG A 61 -16.88 -12.13 -17.56
N LEU A 62 -16.20 -12.99 -16.81
CA LEU A 62 -14.90 -12.68 -16.19
C LEU A 62 -13.80 -13.33 -17.01
N LEU A 63 -12.90 -12.53 -17.55
CA LEU A 63 -11.72 -12.99 -18.24
C LEU A 63 -10.53 -13.00 -17.26
N LEU A 64 -9.97 -14.17 -17.00
CA LEU A 64 -8.76 -14.37 -16.21
C LEU A 64 -7.58 -14.54 -17.17
N PHE A 65 -6.48 -13.85 -16.87
CA PHE A 65 -5.24 -13.96 -17.61
C PHE A 65 -4.11 -14.49 -16.72
N ASP A 66 -3.55 -15.61 -17.10
CA ASP A 66 -2.34 -16.18 -16.50
C ASP A 66 -1.14 -15.82 -17.39
N ALA A 67 -0.36 -14.85 -16.93
CA ALA A 67 0.79 -14.35 -17.69
C ALA A 67 1.96 -15.34 -17.74
N LEU A 68 2.09 -16.25 -16.76
CA LEU A 68 3.19 -17.22 -16.75
C LEU A 68 2.97 -18.32 -17.78
N THR A 69 1.73 -18.71 -18.02
CA THR A 69 1.36 -19.74 -19.00
C THR A 69 0.75 -19.17 -20.27
N MET A 70 0.59 -17.84 -20.38
CA MET A 70 -0.05 -17.12 -21.47
C MET A 70 -1.45 -17.65 -21.81
N LYS A 71 -2.23 -18.01 -20.79
CA LYS A 71 -3.55 -18.56 -20.95
C LYS A 71 -4.63 -17.60 -20.50
N PHE A 72 -5.71 -17.58 -21.26
CA PHE A 72 -6.96 -16.92 -20.88
C PHE A 72 -7.98 -17.97 -20.49
N LYS A 73 -8.71 -17.68 -19.40
CA LYS A 73 -9.85 -18.48 -18.95
C LYS A 73 -11.05 -17.56 -18.79
N GLU A 74 -12.16 -17.94 -19.41
CA GLU A 74 -13.42 -17.22 -19.28
C GLU A 74 -14.34 -17.94 -18.31
N MET A 75 -15.00 -17.16 -17.45
CA MET A 75 -16.00 -17.65 -16.49
C MET A 75 -17.28 -16.83 -16.62
N LYS A 76 -18.44 -17.48 -16.56
CA LYS A 76 -19.72 -16.78 -16.48
C LYS A 76 -19.92 -16.15 -15.11
N LEU A 77 -20.24 -14.86 -15.08
CA LEU A 77 -20.72 -14.14 -13.90
C LEU A 77 -22.22 -13.93 -14.01
N ARG A 78 -22.93 -14.26 -12.96
CA ARG A 78 -24.38 -14.03 -12.87
C ARG A 78 -24.65 -12.83 -11.96
N LYS A 79 -25.72 -12.10 -12.26
CA LYS A 79 -26.26 -11.09 -11.35
C LYS A 79 -26.72 -11.80 -10.07
N ASP A 80 -26.33 -11.26 -8.93
CA ASP A 80 -26.75 -11.76 -7.62
C ASP A 80 -28.05 -11.06 -7.21
N PRO A 81 -29.16 -11.80 -7.02
CA PRO A 81 -30.42 -11.24 -6.55
C PRO A 81 -30.30 -10.57 -5.17
N ALA A 82 -29.35 -11.01 -4.32
CA ALA A 82 -29.08 -10.42 -3.02
C ALA A 82 -28.03 -9.30 -3.04
N CYS A 83 -27.55 -8.88 -4.22
CA CYS A 83 -26.53 -7.84 -4.33
C CYS A 83 -26.98 -6.54 -3.67
N PRO A 84 -26.17 -5.94 -2.77
CA PRO A 84 -26.54 -4.73 -2.05
C PRO A 84 -26.69 -3.49 -2.93
N ILE A 85 -26.16 -3.51 -4.17
CA ILE A 85 -26.27 -2.37 -5.12
C ILE A 85 -27.29 -2.63 -6.21
N CYS A 86 -27.27 -3.81 -6.86
CA CYS A 86 -28.10 -4.05 -8.04
C CYS A 86 -29.03 -5.26 -7.91
N GLY A 87 -29.15 -5.85 -6.73
CA GLY A 87 -30.08 -6.94 -6.45
C GLY A 87 -31.54 -6.49 -6.43
N ASP A 88 -32.43 -7.42 -6.03
CA ASP A 88 -33.86 -7.18 -5.99
C ASP A 88 -34.26 -6.17 -4.91
N ASN A 89 -33.50 -6.08 -3.82
CA ASN A 89 -33.70 -5.13 -2.72
C ASN A 89 -32.36 -4.42 -2.37
N PRO A 90 -31.93 -3.43 -3.16
CA PRO A 90 -30.65 -2.77 -2.92
C PRO A 90 -30.66 -1.98 -1.60
N THR A 91 -29.59 -2.16 -0.82
CA THR A 91 -29.40 -1.47 0.47
C THR A 91 -28.41 -0.32 0.38
N ILE A 92 -27.56 -0.31 -0.66
CA ILE A 92 -26.61 0.77 -0.94
C ILE A 92 -27.17 1.61 -2.10
N THR A 93 -27.77 2.76 -1.78
CA THR A 93 -28.42 3.66 -2.74
C THR A 93 -27.64 4.96 -2.95
N GLU A 94 -26.67 5.24 -2.11
CA GLU A 94 -25.82 6.43 -2.15
C GLU A 94 -24.33 6.03 -2.16
N LEU A 95 -23.46 6.99 -2.51
CA LEU A 95 -22.02 6.78 -2.40
C LEU A 95 -21.65 6.61 -0.93
N ILE A 96 -20.97 5.52 -0.62
CA ILE A 96 -20.43 5.26 0.71
C ILE A 96 -19.02 5.86 0.82
N ASP A 97 -18.51 5.97 2.04
CA ASP A 97 -17.12 6.31 2.28
C ASP A 97 -16.22 5.14 1.79
N TYR A 98 -15.69 5.32 0.58
CA TYR A 98 -14.84 4.30 -0.04
C TYR A 98 -13.44 4.27 0.56
N GLU A 99 -12.97 5.34 1.19
CA GLU A 99 -11.67 5.36 1.85
C GLU A 99 -11.70 4.45 3.08
N GLN A 100 -12.71 4.60 3.90
CA GLN A 100 -12.96 3.69 5.03
C GLN A 100 -13.25 2.27 4.54
N PHE A 101 -14.03 2.13 3.47
CA PHE A 101 -14.39 0.84 2.90
C PHE A 101 -13.19 0.07 2.31
N CYS A 102 -12.25 0.75 1.67
CA CYS A 102 -11.04 0.15 1.10
C CYS A 102 -9.94 -0.08 2.15
N GLY A 103 -10.19 0.24 3.42
CA GLY A 103 -9.18 0.18 4.46
C GLY A 103 -8.03 1.17 4.23
N ILE A 104 -8.20 2.10 3.30
CA ILE A 104 -7.42 3.32 3.24
C ILE A 104 -7.98 4.16 4.38
N MET A 105 -7.46 3.92 5.57
CA MET A 105 -7.64 4.91 6.63
C MET A 105 -7.07 6.18 6.02
N PRO A 106 -7.85 7.28 5.91
CA PRO A 106 -7.21 8.58 5.81
C PRO A 106 -6.21 8.56 6.95
N ALA A 107 -4.98 9.02 6.70
CA ALA A 107 -4.06 9.26 7.79
C ALA A 107 -4.92 9.98 8.83
N GLN A 108 -5.41 9.24 9.82
CA GLN A 108 -6.04 9.87 10.94
C GLN A 108 -4.89 10.66 11.52
N ASP A 109 -4.93 11.97 11.32
CA ASP A 109 -4.31 12.91 12.23
C ASP A 109 -4.96 12.67 13.62
N SER A 110 -4.70 11.48 14.17
CA SER A 110 -4.79 11.31 15.59
C SER A 110 -3.70 12.23 16.12
N SER A 111 -4.05 13.14 16.98
CA SER A 111 -3.07 14.04 17.64
C SER A 111 -1.89 13.25 18.23
N GLU A 112 -2.09 11.99 18.58
CA GLU A 112 -1.07 11.05 19.07
C GLU A 112 -0.08 10.60 17.98
N ASP A 113 -0.52 10.38 16.71
CA ASP A 113 0.37 9.96 15.64
C ASP A 113 1.24 11.15 15.15
N THR A 114 0.71 12.38 15.20
CA THR A 114 1.46 13.59 14.84
C THR A 114 2.59 13.87 15.85
N GLU A 115 2.42 13.56 17.13
CA GLU A 115 3.47 13.69 18.16
C GLU A 115 4.61 12.69 17.94
N LYS A 116 4.35 11.56 17.28
CA LYS A 116 5.34 10.53 16.98
C LYS A 116 6.04 10.71 15.63
N GLU A 117 5.64 11.71 14.87
CA GLU A 117 6.30 12.04 13.60
C GLU A 117 7.38 13.09 13.79
N ILE A 118 8.41 13.02 12.92
CA ILE A 118 9.47 13.99 12.80
C ILE A 118 9.66 14.37 11.33
N ALA A 119 9.85 15.67 11.04
CA ALA A 119 10.09 16.14 9.68
C ALA A 119 11.49 15.76 9.18
N VAL A 120 11.65 15.58 7.87
CA VAL A 120 12.95 15.22 7.26
C VAL A 120 14.02 16.29 7.52
N GLU A 121 13.64 17.56 7.58
CA GLU A 121 14.53 18.68 7.87
C GLU A 121 15.09 18.59 9.29
N GLN A 122 14.26 18.20 10.26
CA GLN A 122 14.68 17.99 11.65
C GLN A 122 15.64 16.82 11.79
N VAL A 123 15.38 15.71 11.07
CA VAL A 123 16.30 14.57 11.04
C VAL A 123 17.65 14.98 10.45
N LYS A 124 17.65 15.80 9.39
CA LYS A 124 18.88 16.36 8.81
C LYS A 124 19.64 17.21 9.84
N GLU A 125 18.95 18.08 10.55
CA GLU A 125 19.56 18.92 11.60
C GLU A 125 20.16 18.05 12.72
N MET A 126 19.49 16.98 13.15
CA MET A 126 20.01 16.03 14.13
C MET A 126 21.32 15.38 13.65
N LEU A 127 21.37 14.97 12.38
CA LEU A 127 22.57 14.38 11.77
C LEU A 127 23.72 15.39 11.70
N ASP A 128 23.44 16.61 11.25
CA ASP A 128 24.44 17.66 11.11
C ASP A 128 25.03 18.09 12.47
N ASN A 129 24.20 18.17 13.49
CA ASN A 129 24.60 18.48 14.87
C ASN A 129 25.21 17.28 15.61
N LYS A 130 25.35 16.11 14.96
CA LYS A 130 25.86 14.87 15.57
C LYS A 130 25.11 14.48 16.83
N HIS A 131 23.79 14.70 16.83
CA HIS A 131 22.93 14.22 17.90
C HIS A 131 23.00 12.70 17.97
N ALA A 132 23.01 12.16 19.19
CA ALA A 132 23.12 10.70 19.40
C ALA A 132 21.76 10.03 19.24
N PHE A 133 21.45 9.56 18.04
CA PHE A 133 20.25 8.75 17.75
C PHE A 133 20.57 7.66 16.73
N LYS A 134 19.66 6.72 16.56
CA LYS A 134 19.77 5.66 15.54
C LYS A 134 18.73 5.91 14.45
N LEU A 135 19.18 6.05 13.20
CA LEU A 135 18.29 6.13 12.03
C LEU A 135 18.13 4.74 11.44
N ILE A 136 16.90 4.24 11.39
CA ILE A 136 16.58 2.87 10.96
C ILE A 136 15.73 2.91 9.69
N ASP A 137 16.21 2.25 8.64
CA ASP A 137 15.46 2.02 7.41
C ASP A 137 14.70 0.69 7.53
N VAL A 138 13.38 0.74 7.50
CA VAL A 138 12.53 -0.45 7.64
C VAL A 138 12.04 -1.01 6.30
N ARG A 139 12.70 -0.61 5.20
CA ARG A 139 12.39 -1.12 3.86
C ARG A 139 13.01 -2.49 3.62
N GLU A 140 12.70 -3.07 2.46
CA GLU A 140 13.30 -4.32 2.04
C GLU A 140 14.76 -4.13 1.57
N PRO A 141 15.61 -5.19 1.68
CA PRO A 141 17.00 -5.13 1.20
C PRO A 141 17.14 -4.71 -0.27
N SER A 142 16.18 -5.09 -1.10
CA SER A 142 16.14 -4.71 -2.52
C SER A 142 15.92 -3.21 -2.73
N GLU A 143 15.10 -2.57 -1.89
CA GLU A 143 14.87 -1.12 -1.92
C GLU A 143 16.10 -0.36 -1.41
N TYR A 144 16.74 -0.87 -0.36
CA TYR A 144 17.96 -0.29 0.21
C TYR A 144 19.14 -0.30 -0.77
N GLN A 145 19.20 -1.30 -1.67
CA GLN A 145 20.21 -1.37 -2.73
C GLN A 145 19.98 -0.32 -3.83
N ILE A 146 18.75 0.11 -4.07
CA ILE A 146 18.43 1.15 -5.07
C ILE A 146 18.90 2.52 -4.59
N CYS A 147 18.50 2.88 -3.38
CA CYS A 147 18.92 4.11 -2.71
C CYS A 147 18.81 3.97 -1.20
N LYS A 148 19.56 4.79 -0.47
CA LYS A 148 19.57 4.78 1.00
C LYS A 148 19.98 6.15 1.52
N ILE A 149 19.68 6.41 2.79
CA ILE A 149 20.32 7.48 3.57
C ILE A 149 21.56 6.87 4.21
N ASP A 150 22.75 7.39 3.95
CA ASP A 150 24.02 6.77 4.37
C ASP A 150 24.13 6.55 5.88
N ALA A 151 23.49 7.40 6.67
CA ALA A 151 23.45 7.27 8.13
C ALA A 151 22.47 6.19 8.63
N ALA A 152 21.63 5.64 7.77
CA ALA A 152 20.59 4.69 8.17
C ALA A 152 21.12 3.25 8.23
N THR A 153 20.68 2.52 9.26
CA THR A 153 20.89 1.07 9.38
C THR A 153 19.62 0.36 8.90
N LEU A 154 19.77 -0.65 8.02
CA LEU A 154 18.67 -1.44 7.54
C LEU A 154 18.24 -2.47 8.58
N ILE A 155 16.97 -2.43 8.97
CA ILE A 155 16.27 -3.48 9.73
C ILE A 155 14.88 -3.61 9.12
N PRO A 156 14.64 -4.56 8.22
CA PRO A 156 13.36 -4.72 7.54
C PRO A 156 12.18 -4.82 8.51
N LEU A 157 11.02 -4.28 8.10
CA LEU A 157 9.79 -4.30 8.92
C LEU A 157 9.47 -5.73 9.40
N GLY A 158 9.60 -6.75 8.52
CA GLY A 158 9.35 -8.15 8.89
C GLY A 158 10.22 -8.64 10.05
N ASP A 159 11.50 -8.21 10.11
CA ASP A 159 12.38 -8.58 11.22
C ASP A 159 11.98 -7.92 12.55
N ILE A 160 11.37 -6.73 12.49
CA ILE A 160 10.82 -6.03 13.66
C ILE A 160 9.52 -6.71 14.10
N GLU A 161 8.62 -7.04 13.17
CA GLU A 161 7.35 -7.71 13.45
C GLU A 161 7.52 -9.13 14.01
N ASP A 162 8.60 -9.83 13.66
CA ASP A 162 8.96 -11.12 14.25
C ASP A 162 9.26 -11.02 15.76
N LYS A 163 9.49 -9.80 16.27
CA LYS A 163 9.82 -9.51 17.67
C LYS A 163 11.01 -10.31 18.24
N ASP A 164 11.92 -10.73 17.36
CA ASP A 164 13.16 -11.44 17.75
C ASP A 164 14.27 -10.41 18.03
N PRO A 165 14.70 -10.27 19.30
CA PRO A 165 15.77 -9.34 19.65
C PRO A 165 17.08 -9.55 18.88
N ALA A 166 17.36 -10.78 18.44
CA ALA A 166 18.56 -11.09 17.66
C ALA A 166 18.56 -10.40 16.28
N LYS A 167 17.38 -10.08 15.75
CA LYS A 167 17.20 -9.41 14.46
C LYS A 167 17.26 -7.89 14.55
N LEU A 168 17.18 -7.33 15.76
CA LEU A 168 17.13 -5.88 15.98
C LEU A 168 18.51 -5.19 15.97
N ASN A 169 19.55 -5.89 15.53
CA ASN A 169 20.88 -5.31 15.33
C ASN A 169 21.42 -4.49 16.53
N GLY A 170 21.17 -4.97 17.76
CA GLY A 170 21.67 -4.35 18.99
C GLY A 170 20.95 -3.05 19.40
N LEU A 171 19.70 -2.83 18.96
CA LEU A 171 18.86 -1.78 19.49
C LEU A 171 18.52 -2.04 20.96
N ASN A 172 18.54 -0.98 21.77
CA ASN A 172 18.14 -1.02 23.17
C ASN A 172 16.85 -0.21 23.38
N PRO A 173 15.99 -0.59 24.33
CA PRO A 173 14.73 0.11 24.60
C PRO A 173 14.86 1.59 24.95
N ASP A 174 16.01 2.02 25.44
CA ASP A 174 16.27 3.40 25.84
C ASP A 174 16.95 4.24 24.73
N ASP A 175 17.28 3.60 23.59
CA ASP A 175 17.85 4.33 22.45
C ASP A 175 16.83 5.33 21.88
N GLU A 176 17.31 6.49 21.43
CA GLU A 176 16.52 7.39 20.61
C GLU A 176 16.58 6.88 19.16
N ILE A 177 15.42 6.54 18.60
CA ILE A 177 15.32 5.88 17.30
C ILE A 177 14.39 6.67 16.39
N VAL A 178 14.88 6.98 15.20
CA VAL A 178 14.09 7.53 14.11
C VAL A 178 13.94 6.44 13.06
N LEU A 179 12.71 6.08 12.75
CA LEU A 179 12.35 5.07 11.76
C LEU A 179 11.97 5.74 10.45
N HIS A 180 12.41 5.21 9.34
CA HIS A 180 11.89 5.64 8.04
C HIS A 180 11.64 4.47 7.09
N CYS A 181 10.74 4.71 6.15
CA CYS A 181 10.52 3.82 5.01
C CYS A 181 10.45 4.63 3.71
N LYS A 182 9.70 4.19 2.72
CA LYS A 182 9.51 4.93 1.48
C LYS A 182 8.70 6.22 1.66
N ALA A 183 7.53 6.14 2.36
CA ALA A 183 6.56 7.23 2.45
C ALA A 183 5.92 7.41 3.86
N GLY A 184 6.46 6.76 4.91
CA GLY A 184 5.99 6.92 6.29
C GLY A 184 5.10 5.78 6.83
N VAL A 185 4.40 5.03 6.01
CA VAL A 185 3.41 4.02 6.45
C VAL A 185 4.06 2.83 7.18
N ARG A 186 5.09 2.22 6.60
CA ARG A 186 5.80 1.08 7.21
C ARG A 186 6.57 1.47 8.47
N SER A 187 7.11 2.69 8.52
CA SER A 187 7.82 3.19 9.70
C SER A 187 6.89 3.41 10.89
N MET A 188 5.62 3.81 10.66
CA MET A 188 4.62 3.87 11.73
C MET A 188 4.22 2.48 12.24
N LYS A 189 4.13 1.48 11.36
CA LYS A 189 3.89 0.08 11.79
C LYS A 189 5.06 -0.44 12.63
N ALA A 190 6.30 -0.22 12.17
CA ALA A 190 7.51 -0.59 12.90
C ALA A 190 7.60 0.10 14.27
N LEU A 191 7.22 1.38 14.33
CA LEU A 191 7.16 2.13 15.59
C LEU A 191 6.24 1.45 16.59
N LYS A 192 5.01 1.12 16.19
CA LYS A 192 4.03 0.43 17.05
C LYS A 192 4.54 -0.93 17.52
N ALA A 193 5.18 -1.70 16.64
CA ALA A 193 5.75 -3.00 17.00
C ALA A 193 6.90 -2.86 18.02
N LEU A 194 7.77 -1.85 17.87
CA LEU A 194 8.84 -1.58 18.84
C LEU A 194 8.30 -1.06 20.18
N GLU A 195 7.23 -0.24 20.19
CA GLU A 195 6.55 0.17 21.43
C GLU A 195 6.04 -1.03 22.22
N GLU A 196 5.44 -2.02 21.54
CA GLU A 196 4.98 -3.26 22.17
C GLU A 196 6.15 -4.09 22.76
N MET A 197 7.37 -3.91 22.23
CA MET A 197 8.58 -4.53 22.77
C MET A 197 9.23 -3.70 23.89
N GLY A 198 8.66 -2.55 24.26
CA GLY A 198 9.11 -1.72 25.37
C GLY A 198 10.06 -0.58 25.00
N PHE A 199 10.28 -0.30 23.72
CA PHE A 199 11.02 0.88 23.28
C PHE A 199 10.22 2.16 23.55
N ARG A 200 10.88 3.25 23.97
CA ARG A 200 10.20 4.45 24.48
C ARG A 200 10.43 5.71 23.67
N ASN A 201 11.60 5.84 23.05
CA ASN A 201 12.05 7.07 22.39
C ASN A 201 12.01 6.87 20.88
N LEU A 202 10.81 6.75 20.31
CA LEU A 202 10.60 6.43 18.91
C LEU A 202 9.97 7.60 18.16
N LYS A 203 10.49 7.86 16.97
CA LYS A 203 9.89 8.79 15.99
C LYS A 203 9.84 8.12 14.61
N SER A 204 8.82 8.46 13.83
CA SER A 204 8.73 8.09 12.43
C SER A 204 9.01 9.30 11.55
N MET A 205 9.93 9.18 10.61
CA MET A 205 10.24 10.25 9.66
C MET A 205 9.11 10.38 8.64
N ARG A 206 8.37 11.48 8.74
CA ARG A 206 7.25 11.78 7.86
C ARG A 206 7.70 11.84 6.41
N GLY A 207 6.88 11.34 5.48
CA GLY A 207 7.19 11.30 4.05
C GLY A 207 8.32 10.34 3.65
N GLY A 208 9.06 9.79 4.62
CA GLY A 208 10.09 8.80 4.40
C GLY A 208 11.23 9.26 3.50
N ILE A 209 11.88 8.30 2.80
CA ILE A 209 13.01 8.61 1.90
C ILE A 209 12.60 9.42 0.67
N ASN A 210 11.33 9.38 0.26
CA ASN A 210 10.84 10.21 -0.84
C ASN A 210 10.91 11.70 -0.47
N GLU A 211 10.35 12.09 0.68
CA GLU A 211 10.38 13.47 1.13
C GLU A 211 11.82 13.91 1.47
N TRP A 212 12.66 12.99 1.97
CA TRP A 212 14.09 13.24 2.15
C TRP A 212 14.79 13.59 0.82
N SER A 213 14.53 12.80 -0.23
CA SER A 213 15.08 13.07 -1.57
C SER A 213 14.65 14.43 -2.12
N GLU A 214 13.38 14.80 -1.92
CA GLU A 214 12.83 16.04 -2.46
C GLU A 214 13.33 17.30 -1.71
N LYS A 215 13.46 17.23 -0.38
CA LYS A 215 13.69 18.40 0.45
C LYS A 215 15.10 18.52 1.02
N VAL A 216 15.80 17.39 1.19
CA VAL A 216 17.08 17.35 1.93
C VAL A 216 18.24 16.97 1.04
N ASP A 217 18.12 15.88 0.29
CA ASP A 217 19.22 15.35 -0.51
C ASP A 217 18.72 14.80 -1.85
N SER A 218 18.75 15.64 -2.87
CA SER A 218 18.36 15.29 -4.23
C SER A 218 19.28 14.29 -4.94
N SER A 219 20.42 13.92 -4.33
CA SER A 219 21.29 12.86 -4.85
C SER A 219 20.74 11.46 -4.54
N VAL A 220 19.81 11.35 -3.60
CA VAL A 220 19.07 10.10 -3.32
C VAL A 220 17.96 9.96 -4.35
N PRO A 221 18.00 8.97 -5.27
CA PRO A 221 17.01 8.86 -6.33
C PRO A 221 15.63 8.46 -5.80
N LEU A 222 14.60 9.03 -6.40
CA LEU A 222 13.22 8.54 -6.27
C LEU A 222 13.04 7.25 -7.09
N TYR A 223 12.24 6.30 -6.58
CA TYR A 223 12.00 5.00 -7.24
C TYR A 223 10.55 4.52 -7.05
#